data_e4f049ac78bdb6f8ebe0ea6b38f49274
#
_entry.id   e4f049ac78bdb6f8ebe0ea6b38f49274
#
_cell.length_a   1.000
_cell.length_b   1.000
_cell.length_c   1.000
_cell.angle_alpha   90.00
_cell.angle_beta   90.00
_cell.angle_gamma   90.00
#
_symmetry.space_group_name_H-M   'P 1'
#
loop_
_entity.id
_entity.type
_entity.pdbx_description
1 polymer ?
#
loop_
_entity_poly.entity_id
_entity_poly.type
_entity_poly.pdbx_seq_one_letter_code
_entity_poly.pdbx_strand_id
1 'polypeptide(L)'
;YRDTWKHGVHSYLTYLRDRLLVAQDLLSESGSIFVQISDAQVHRVRCLLDEIFGEQNYMAQIKYVTSSGFTSAHLSRSGDNILWYAKDSSQVKFNQLYKQRTDLINDPVYKYVEESDGTVRQITPKERANPENLKVFCWGDATSQNPSTTPQEFEFEGKIYIPPKGRMWTSGPDGLRRLNLSGRIKSTTNSLNFPPI
;
A
#
# COMPACT_ATOMS: atom_id res chain seq x y z
N TYR A 1 11.87 20.86 28.46
CA TYR A 1 12.70 20.75 27.23
C TYR A 1 13.40 22.10 27.06
N ARG A 2 14.73 22.12 27.21
CA ARG A 2 15.51 23.28 26.79
C ARG A 2 15.50 23.34 25.28
N ASP A 3 14.89 24.37 24.76
CA ASP A 3 14.77 24.59 23.32
C ASP A 3 16.16 24.89 22.74
N THR A 4 16.81 23.87 22.18
CA THR A 4 18.12 23.97 21.54
C THR A 4 18.10 24.82 20.28
N TRP A 5 16.92 25.27 19.84
CA TRP A 5 16.72 26.19 18.71
C TRP A 5 17.37 27.58 18.92
N LYS A 6 17.65 27.99 20.17
CA LYS A 6 18.33 29.23 20.46
C LYS A 6 19.71 29.36 19.78
N HIS A 7 20.33 28.26 19.43
CA HIS A 7 21.64 28.20 18.75
C HIS A 7 21.54 27.95 17.24
N GLY A 8 20.35 27.97 16.66
CA GLY A 8 20.09 27.79 15.23
C GLY A 8 19.97 26.33 14.79
N VAL A 9 19.59 26.15 13.53
CA VAL A 9 19.29 24.83 12.93
C VAL A 9 20.49 23.90 12.92
N HIS A 10 21.70 24.40 12.75
CA HIS A 10 22.91 23.58 12.74
C HIS A 10 23.18 22.92 14.09
N SER A 11 23.02 23.65 15.17
CA SER A 11 23.17 23.12 16.53
C SER A 11 22.13 22.01 16.80
N TYR A 12 20.89 22.20 16.37
CA TYR A 12 19.85 21.18 16.46
C TYR A 12 20.22 19.92 15.67
N LEU A 13 20.66 20.06 14.42
CA LEU A 13 21.02 18.90 13.59
C LEU A 13 22.25 18.15 14.13
N THR A 14 23.26 18.86 14.66
CA THR A 14 24.39 18.23 15.32
C THR A 14 23.95 17.43 16.55
N TYR A 15 23.13 18.03 17.41
CA TYR A 15 22.58 17.35 18.57
C TYR A 15 21.75 16.11 18.20
N LEU A 16 20.94 16.21 17.14
CA LEU A 16 20.16 15.08 16.66
C LEU A 16 21.06 13.99 16.07
N ARG A 17 22.06 14.37 15.27
CA ARG A 17 23.04 13.45 14.67
C ARG A 17 23.72 12.57 15.70
N ASP A 18 24.25 13.16 16.78
CA ASP A 18 24.94 12.41 17.83
C ASP A 18 24.04 11.35 18.48
N ARG A 19 22.74 11.65 18.64
CA ARG A 19 21.76 10.70 19.18
C ARG A 19 21.37 9.62 18.19
N LEU A 20 21.26 9.97 16.93
CA LEU A 20 20.90 9.01 15.88
C LEU A 20 22.05 8.02 15.65
N LEU A 21 23.32 8.43 15.77
CA LEU A 21 24.47 7.53 15.73
C LEU A 21 24.41 6.50 16.87
N VAL A 22 24.19 6.97 18.10
CA VAL A 22 24.03 6.07 19.25
C VAL A 22 22.82 5.15 19.07
N ALA A 23 21.72 5.69 18.55
CA ALA A 23 20.53 4.88 18.29
C ALA A 23 20.78 3.80 17.24
N GLN A 24 21.55 4.08 16.19
CA GLN A 24 21.94 3.11 15.18
C GLN A 24 22.77 1.96 15.81
N ASP A 25 23.71 2.28 16.69
CA ASP A 25 24.54 1.27 17.38
C ASP A 25 23.70 0.36 18.29
N LEU A 26 22.65 0.90 18.90
CA LEU A 26 21.76 0.16 19.80
C LEU A 26 20.76 -0.74 19.06
N LEU A 27 20.52 -0.51 17.78
CA LEU A 27 19.60 -1.33 16.99
C LEU A 27 20.21 -2.69 16.67
N SER A 28 19.37 -3.74 16.76
CA SER A 28 19.69 -5.05 16.16
C SER A 28 19.68 -4.97 14.65
N GLU A 29 20.27 -5.92 13.94
CA GLU A 29 20.32 -5.94 12.47
C GLU A 29 18.91 -5.91 11.83
N SER A 30 17.91 -6.54 12.47
CA SER A 30 16.50 -6.49 12.03
C SER A 30 15.73 -5.31 12.62
N GLY A 31 16.40 -4.38 13.31
CA GLY A 31 15.79 -3.25 14.00
C GLY A 31 15.44 -2.09 13.07
N SER A 32 14.56 -1.23 13.55
CA SER A 32 14.12 -0.02 12.84
C SER A 32 14.05 1.18 13.78
N ILE A 33 14.21 2.37 13.21
CA ILE A 33 14.02 3.64 13.89
C ILE A 33 12.88 4.42 13.26
N PHE A 34 12.08 5.08 14.09
CA PHE A 34 11.00 5.97 13.68
C PHE A 34 11.26 7.36 14.26
N VAL A 35 11.43 8.34 13.39
CA VAL A 35 11.70 9.72 13.79
C VAL A 35 10.52 10.59 13.40
N GLN A 36 9.79 11.06 14.42
CA GLN A 36 8.75 12.05 14.21
C GLN A 36 9.37 13.44 14.03
N ILE A 37 8.91 14.15 12.99
CA ILE A 37 9.42 15.48 12.66
C ILE A 37 8.33 16.33 12.00
N SER A 38 8.38 17.62 12.26
CA SER A 38 7.48 18.57 11.62
C SER A 38 7.76 18.71 10.13
N ASP A 39 6.73 19.06 9.37
CA ASP A 39 6.81 19.33 7.93
C ASP A 39 7.90 20.37 7.58
N ALA A 40 8.16 21.32 8.47
CA ALA A 40 9.18 22.35 8.27
C ALA A 40 10.61 21.83 8.25
N GLN A 41 10.89 20.71 8.92
CA GLN A 41 12.25 20.20 9.12
C GLN A 41 12.46 18.81 8.49
N VAL A 42 11.43 18.18 7.95
CA VAL A 42 11.48 16.80 7.43
C VAL A 42 12.58 16.61 6.39
N HIS A 43 12.78 17.56 5.49
CA HIS A 43 13.81 17.51 4.46
C HIS A 43 15.23 17.44 5.03
N ARG A 44 15.53 18.19 6.09
CA ARG A 44 16.85 18.21 6.73
C ARG A 44 17.13 16.93 7.52
N VAL A 45 16.11 16.49 8.28
CA VAL A 45 16.23 15.26 9.08
C VAL A 45 16.28 14.05 8.17
N ARG A 46 15.61 14.08 7.00
CA ARG A 46 15.70 13.05 5.99
C ARG A 46 17.15 12.91 5.47
N CYS A 47 17.79 14.01 5.07
CA CYS A 47 19.20 13.99 4.62
C CYS A 47 20.14 13.46 5.72
N LEU A 48 19.91 13.86 6.97
CA LEU A 48 20.70 13.38 8.10
C LEU A 48 20.55 11.87 8.35
N LEU A 49 19.33 11.35 8.20
CA LEU A 49 19.06 9.91 8.32
C LEU A 49 19.66 9.13 7.15
N ASP A 50 19.62 9.67 5.92
CA ASP A 50 20.26 9.09 4.75
C ASP A 50 21.79 9.00 4.95
N GLU A 51 22.44 10.02 5.58
CA GLU A 51 23.87 10.00 5.92
C GLU A 51 24.20 8.91 6.95
N ILE A 52 23.38 8.76 7.99
CA ILE A 52 23.67 7.86 9.11
C ILE A 52 23.28 6.41 8.79
N PHE A 53 22.08 6.19 8.29
CA PHE A 53 21.53 4.85 8.05
C PHE A 53 21.77 4.34 6.63
N GLY A 54 22.05 5.23 5.68
CA GLY A 54 22.14 4.94 4.26
C GLY A 54 20.78 5.04 3.55
N GLU A 55 20.78 5.59 2.34
CA GLU A 55 19.57 5.76 1.53
C GLU A 55 18.84 4.43 1.24
N GLN A 56 19.62 3.34 1.08
CA GLN A 56 19.10 1.99 0.83
C GLN A 56 18.28 1.42 2.00
N ASN A 57 18.47 1.97 3.19
CA ASN A 57 17.76 1.56 4.41
C ASN A 57 16.54 2.42 4.74
N TYR A 58 16.21 3.36 3.86
CA TYR A 58 14.96 4.10 3.94
C TYR A 58 13.76 3.19 3.62
N MET A 59 12.80 3.15 4.53
CA MET A 59 11.60 2.33 4.40
C MET A 59 10.40 3.15 3.94
N ALA A 60 10.07 4.23 4.67
CA ALA A 60 8.92 5.06 4.35
C ALA A 60 8.95 6.43 5.05
N GLN A 61 8.22 7.38 4.45
CA GLN A 61 7.77 8.60 5.10
C GLN A 61 6.25 8.53 5.28
N ILE A 62 5.81 8.51 6.53
CA ILE A 62 4.41 8.40 6.90
C ILE A 62 3.93 9.79 7.29
N LYS A 63 2.99 10.35 6.54
CA LYS A 63 2.33 11.62 6.87
C LYS A 63 1.06 11.34 7.67
N TYR A 64 0.89 12.04 8.79
CA TYR A 64 -0.32 11.91 9.60
C TYR A 64 -0.85 13.27 10.06
N VAL A 65 -2.15 13.34 10.24
CA VAL A 65 -2.84 14.57 10.64
C VAL A 65 -2.71 14.75 12.15
N THR A 66 -2.23 15.93 12.58
CA THR A 66 -2.08 16.28 14.02
C THR A 66 -3.19 17.16 14.52
N SER A 67 -3.74 18.04 13.67
CA SER A 67 -4.84 18.95 14.04
C SER A 67 -5.62 19.37 12.78
N SER A 68 -6.88 19.75 12.94
CA SER A 68 -7.62 20.50 11.92
C SER A 68 -6.97 21.89 11.82
N GLY A 69 -6.34 22.15 10.67
CA GLY A 69 -5.43 23.29 10.44
C GLY A 69 -5.95 24.62 10.94
N PHE A 70 -5.05 25.39 11.53
CA PHE A 70 -5.30 26.80 11.86
C PHE A 70 -5.41 27.61 10.56
N THR A 71 -6.27 28.63 10.57
CA THR A 71 -6.39 29.60 9.48
C THR A 71 -5.03 30.26 9.24
N SER A 72 -4.48 30.13 8.05
CA SER A 72 -3.25 30.81 7.64
C SER A 72 -3.52 31.62 6.37
N ALA A 73 -2.69 32.62 6.10
CA ALA A 73 -2.77 33.42 4.86
C ALA A 73 -2.52 32.57 3.59
N HIS A 74 -1.98 31.36 3.75
CA HIS A 74 -1.68 30.40 2.68
C HIS A 74 -2.24 29.02 3.06
N LEU A 75 -1.76 27.95 2.40
CA LEU A 75 -2.13 26.58 2.74
C LEU A 75 -1.72 26.25 4.19
N SER A 76 -2.69 25.88 5.01
CA SER A 76 -2.45 25.48 6.39
C SER A 76 -1.75 24.11 6.46
N ARG A 77 -0.83 23.98 7.43
CA ARG A 77 -0.19 22.70 7.72
C ARG A 77 -1.13 21.88 8.59
N SER A 78 -1.46 20.67 8.17
CA SER A 78 -2.41 19.81 8.88
C SER A 78 -1.77 18.57 9.51
N GLY A 79 -0.45 18.40 9.41
CA GLY A 79 0.17 17.19 9.92
C GLY A 79 1.69 17.23 10.00
N ASP A 80 2.21 16.22 10.68
CA ASP A 80 3.63 15.92 10.82
C ASP A 80 4.00 14.68 10.03
N ASN A 81 5.29 14.34 10.04
CA ASN A 81 5.85 13.21 9.35
C ASN A 81 6.56 12.27 10.33
N ILE A 82 6.50 10.98 10.05
CA ILE A 82 7.35 9.97 10.67
C ILE A 82 8.26 9.42 9.58
N LEU A 83 9.57 9.52 9.77
CA LEU A 83 10.57 8.90 8.90
C LEU A 83 10.91 7.53 9.48
N TRP A 84 10.80 6.49 8.66
CA TRP A 84 11.12 5.12 9.02
C TRP A 84 12.37 4.65 8.27
N TYR A 85 13.38 4.27 9.05
CA TYR A 85 14.61 3.66 8.56
C TYR A 85 14.86 2.32 9.23
N ALA A 86 15.37 1.35 8.49
CA ALA A 86 15.90 0.11 9.02
C ALA A 86 17.38 0.26 9.35
N LYS A 87 17.94 -0.58 10.22
CA LYS A 87 19.40 -0.76 10.33
C LYS A 87 19.93 -1.46 9.08
N ASP A 88 19.24 -2.54 8.66
CA ASP A 88 19.48 -3.26 7.41
C ASP A 88 18.10 -3.59 6.80
N SER A 89 17.77 -2.98 5.66
CA SER A 89 16.49 -3.15 4.97
C SER A 89 16.23 -4.59 4.53
N SER A 90 17.28 -5.38 4.28
CA SER A 90 17.17 -6.78 3.90
C SER A 90 16.75 -7.71 5.04
N GLN A 91 16.94 -7.28 6.29
CA GLN A 91 16.67 -8.07 7.51
C GLN A 91 15.48 -7.54 8.33
N VAL A 92 14.88 -6.40 7.91
CA VAL A 92 13.80 -5.79 8.67
C VAL A 92 12.61 -6.73 8.82
N LYS A 93 12.07 -6.85 10.03
CA LYS A 93 10.85 -7.61 10.31
C LYS A 93 9.65 -6.69 10.23
N PHE A 94 8.82 -6.89 9.21
CA PHE A 94 7.59 -6.12 9.03
C PHE A 94 6.38 -7.06 9.00
N ASN A 95 5.45 -6.83 9.90
CA ASN A 95 4.15 -7.49 9.88
C ASN A 95 3.15 -6.58 9.17
N GLN A 96 2.61 -7.05 8.03
CA GLN A 96 1.62 -6.30 7.28
C GLN A 96 0.40 -5.97 8.15
N LEU A 97 0.06 -4.69 8.23
CA LEU A 97 -1.13 -4.23 8.92
C LEU A 97 -2.33 -4.32 7.98
N TYR A 98 -3.33 -5.10 8.38
CA TYR A 98 -4.60 -5.22 7.68
C TYR A 98 -5.69 -4.51 8.47
N LYS A 99 -6.46 -3.69 7.77
CA LYS A 99 -7.71 -3.14 8.31
C LYS A 99 -8.87 -3.89 7.69
N GLN A 100 -9.72 -4.46 8.52
CA GLN A 100 -10.95 -5.06 8.03
C GLN A 100 -11.78 -3.98 7.33
N ARG A 101 -12.14 -4.20 6.07
CA ARG A 101 -13.08 -3.34 5.35
C ARG A 101 -14.49 -3.65 5.84
N THR A 102 -15.01 -2.83 6.71
CA THR A 102 -16.33 -3.01 7.32
C THR A 102 -17.48 -2.55 6.43
N ASP A 103 -17.21 -1.83 5.36
CA ASP A 103 -18.25 -1.17 4.54
C ASP A 103 -18.25 -1.60 3.06
N LEU A 104 -17.85 -2.83 2.77
CA LEU A 104 -17.86 -3.38 1.40
C LEU A 104 -19.27 -3.44 0.81
N ILE A 105 -20.24 -3.62 1.65
CA ILE A 105 -21.65 -3.78 1.27
C ILE A 105 -22.25 -2.49 0.71
N ASN A 106 -21.86 -1.33 1.25
CA ASN A 106 -22.31 -0.03 0.79
C ASN A 106 -21.48 0.51 -0.39
N ASP A 107 -20.33 -0.09 -0.65
CA ASP A 107 -19.50 0.27 -1.80
C ASP A 107 -20.14 -0.27 -3.11
N PRO A 108 -20.56 0.59 -4.05
CA PRO A 108 -21.24 0.17 -5.29
C PRO A 108 -20.34 -0.66 -6.22
N VAL A 109 -19.03 -0.71 -5.98
CA VAL A 109 -18.07 -1.56 -6.72
C VAL A 109 -18.27 -3.03 -6.37
N TYR A 110 -18.62 -3.35 -5.11
CA TYR A 110 -18.86 -4.71 -4.64
C TYR A 110 -20.30 -5.15 -4.96
N LYS A 111 -20.47 -5.79 -6.11
CA LYS A 111 -21.80 -6.13 -6.69
C LYS A 111 -22.13 -7.60 -6.63
N TYR A 112 -21.19 -8.47 -6.27
CA TYR A 112 -21.34 -9.90 -6.35
C TYR A 112 -21.24 -10.56 -4.99
N VAL A 113 -21.97 -11.66 -4.85
CA VAL A 113 -21.96 -12.54 -3.67
C VAL A 113 -21.61 -13.94 -4.13
N GLU A 114 -20.81 -14.64 -3.37
CA GLU A 114 -20.52 -16.06 -3.53
C GLU A 114 -21.38 -16.84 -2.52
N GLU A 115 -22.23 -17.73 -3.03
CA GLU A 115 -23.06 -18.63 -2.22
C GLU A 115 -22.21 -19.78 -1.65
N SER A 116 -22.79 -20.54 -0.72
CA SER A 116 -22.11 -21.67 -0.10
C SER A 116 -21.78 -22.82 -1.06
N ASP A 117 -22.52 -22.91 -2.18
CA ASP A 117 -22.30 -23.89 -3.25
C ASP A 117 -21.28 -23.41 -4.30
N GLY A 118 -20.70 -22.21 -4.12
CA GLY A 118 -19.75 -21.59 -5.04
C GLY A 118 -20.37 -20.81 -6.19
N THR A 119 -21.72 -20.77 -6.27
CA THR A 119 -22.40 -19.95 -7.28
C THR A 119 -22.22 -18.46 -7.03
N VAL A 120 -22.05 -17.70 -8.10
CA VAL A 120 -21.84 -16.26 -8.04
C VAL A 120 -23.03 -15.52 -8.66
N ARG A 121 -23.62 -14.62 -7.91
CA ARG A 121 -24.73 -13.76 -8.37
C ARG A 121 -24.55 -12.31 -7.94
N GLN A 122 -25.37 -11.43 -8.47
CA GLN A 122 -25.42 -10.05 -7.98
C GLN A 122 -26.12 -9.96 -6.63
N ILE A 123 -25.60 -9.08 -5.76
CA ILE A 123 -26.25 -8.76 -4.48
C ILE A 123 -27.54 -7.98 -4.71
N THR A 124 -28.58 -8.33 -4.01
CA THR A 124 -29.87 -7.63 -4.09
C THR A 124 -29.92 -6.40 -3.17
N PRO A 125 -30.79 -5.40 -3.46
CA PRO A 125 -30.97 -4.25 -2.57
C PRO A 125 -31.41 -4.63 -1.14
N LYS A 126 -32.18 -5.70 -0.99
CA LYS A 126 -32.63 -6.20 0.33
C LYS A 126 -31.48 -6.75 1.15
N GLU A 127 -30.56 -7.48 0.51
CA GLU A 127 -29.35 -8.01 1.14
C GLU A 127 -28.36 -6.90 1.50
N ARG A 128 -28.26 -5.85 0.69
CA ARG A 128 -27.47 -4.67 1.06
C ARG A 128 -27.99 -3.97 2.31
N ALA A 129 -29.32 -3.92 2.49
CA ALA A 129 -29.95 -3.32 3.67
C ALA A 129 -29.80 -4.19 4.92
N ASN A 130 -29.66 -5.50 4.78
CA ASN A 130 -29.50 -6.44 5.89
C ASN A 130 -28.46 -7.53 5.57
N PRO A 131 -27.16 -7.19 5.69
CA PRO A 131 -26.07 -8.05 5.27
C PRO A 131 -25.70 -9.07 6.34
N GLU A 132 -26.41 -10.16 6.44
CA GLU A 132 -26.04 -11.29 7.30
C GLU A 132 -25.03 -12.20 6.60
N ASN A 133 -23.75 -12.14 7.04
CA ASN A 133 -22.66 -13.06 6.64
C ASN A 133 -22.39 -13.21 5.13
N LEU A 134 -22.71 -12.20 4.33
CA LEU A 134 -22.50 -12.25 2.89
C LEU A 134 -21.03 -12.01 2.52
N LYS A 135 -20.46 -12.90 1.70
CA LYS A 135 -19.17 -12.70 1.07
C LYS A 135 -19.32 -11.86 -0.19
N VAL A 136 -19.27 -10.53 -0.04
CA VAL A 136 -19.35 -9.61 -1.17
C VAL A 136 -17.99 -9.40 -1.82
N PHE A 137 -17.96 -9.34 -3.15
CA PHE A 137 -16.75 -9.07 -3.91
C PHE A 137 -17.02 -8.28 -5.20
N CYS A 138 -15.95 -7.83 -5.85
CA CYS A 138 -15.98 -7.27 -7.20
C CYS A 138 -15.05 -8.07 -8.11
N TRP A 139 -15.34 -8.10 -9.39
CA TRP A 139 -14.43 -8.65 -10.38
C TRP A 139 -13.29 -7.67 -10.63
N GLY A 140 -12.05 -8.13 -10.45
CA GLY A 140 -10.84 -7.37 -10.74
C GLY A 140 -10.33 -7.65 -12.16
N ASP A 141 -9.66 -6.67 -12.77
CA ASP A 141 -8.98 -6.84 -14.05
C ASP A 141 -7.83 -7.85 -13.92
N ALA A 142 -7.79 -8.84 -14.80
CA ALA A 142 -6.73 -9.85 -14.84
C ALA A 142 -5.39 -9.31 -15.37
N THR A 143 -5.32 -8.03 -15.76
CA THR A 143 -4.10 -7.39 -16.26
C THR A 143 -3.47 -6.45 -15.24
N SER A 144 -2.12 -6.38 -15.22
CA SER A 144 -1.36 -5.40 -14.43
C SER A 144 -0.85 -4.27 -15.34
N GLN A 145 -0.48 -3.14 -14.72
CA GLN A 145 0.09 -2.00 -15.45
C GLN A 145 1.58 -2.16 -15.77
N ASN A 146 2.20 -3.27 -15.39
CA ASN A 146 3.59 -3.54 -15.74
C ASN A 146 3.68 -3.94 -17.23
N PRO A 147 4.52 -3.28 -18.03
CA PRO A 147 4.67 -3.64 -19.42
C PRO A 147 5.36 -5.00 -19.56
N SER A 148 4.80 -5.88 -20.39
CA SER A 148 5.48 -7.07 -20.85
C SER A 148 6.08 -6.83 -22.23
N THR A 149 7.30 -7.30 -22.44
CA THR A 149 7.96 -7.32 -23.74
C THR A 149 7.37 -8.40 -24.66
N THR A 150 6.73 -9.41 -24.08
CA THR A 150 6.14 -10.54 -24.81
C THR A 150 4.71 -10.77 -24.31
N PRO A 151 3.68 -10.29 -25.02
CA PRO A 151 2.28 -10.57 -24.69
C PRO A 151 2.06 -12.09 -24.70
N GLN A 152 1.50 -12.63 -23.62
CA GLN A 152 1.17 -14.05 -23.54
C GLN A 152 -0.32 -14.21 -23.85
N GLU A 153 -0.62 -14.99 -24.86
CA GLU A 153 -1.98 -15.35 -25.22
C GLU A 153 -2.56 -16.34 -24.20
N PHE A 154 -3.84 -16.19 -23.93
CA PHE A 154 -4.57 -17.12 -23.06
C PHE A 154 -5.93 -17.45 -23.68
N GLU A 155 -6.17 -18.73 -23.92
CA GLU A 155 -7.45 -19.22 -24.44
C GLU A 155 -8.42 -19.46 -23.28
N PHE A 156 -9.62 -18.86 -23.39
CA PHE A 156 -10.71 -19.04 -22.45
C PHE A 156 -12.04 -19.13 -23.22
N GLU A 157 -12.83 -20.17 -22.98
CA GLU A 157 -14.12 -20.43 -23.66
C GLU A 157 -14.05 -20.36 -25.18
N GLY A 158 -12.96 -20.88 -25.77
CA GLY A 158 -12.76 -20.90 -27.24
C GLY A 158 -12.38 -19.55 -27.86
N LYS A 159 -12.09 -18.53 -27.03
CA LYS A 159 -11.62 -17.24 -27.48
C LYS A 159 -10.21 -16.96 -26.93
N ILE A 160 -9.35 -16.40 -27.78
CA ILE A 160 -7.99 -16.00 -27.40
C ILE A 160 -8.03 -14.56 -26.86
N TYR A 161 -7.48 -14.36 -25.67
CA TYR A 161 -7.32 -13.09 -25.01
C TYR A 161 -5.84 -12.71 -24.93
N ILE A 162 -5.54 -11.45 -25.22
CA ILE A 162 -4.18 -10.88 -25.16
C ILE A 162 -4.24 -9.65 -24.27
N PRO A 163 -3.29 -9.44 -23.35
CA PRO A 163 -3.24 -8.22 -22.55
C PRO A 163 -3.14 -6.99 -23.47
N PRO A 164 -3.80 -5.87 -23.14
CA PRO A 164 -3.65 -4.62 -23.88
C PRO A 164 -2.19 -4.18 -23.95
N LYS A 165 -1.84 -3.41 -24.97
CA LYS A 165 -0.48 -2.86 -25.14
C LYS A 165 -0.02 -2.13 -23.86
N GLY A 166 1.17 -2.49 -23.38
CA GLY A 166 1.73 -1.91 -22.15
C GLY A 166 1.22 -2.56 -20.86
N ARG A 167 0.50 -3.68 -20.94
CA ARG A 167 0.05 -4.48 -19.81
C ARG A 167 0.49 -5.92 -19.93
N MET A 168 0.47 -6.63 -18.82
CA MET A 168 0.69 -8.08 -18.77
C MET A 168 -0.41 -8.73 -17.92
N TRP A 169 -0.56 -10.04 -18.00
CA TRP A 169 -1.42 -10.75 -17.05
C TRP A 169 -0.88 -10.63 -15.64
N THR A 170 -1.74 -10.35 -14.67
CA THR A 170 -1.38 -10.27 -13.24
C THR A 170 -0.86 -11.62 -12.72
N SER A 171 -1.44 -12.71 -13.21
CA SER A 171 -0.96 -14.08 -13.03
C SER A 171 -0.44 -14.59 -14.37
N GLY A 172 0.68 -15.28 -14.37
CA GLY A 172 1.16 -15.93 -15.60
C GLY A 172 0.15 -16.97 -16.15
N PRO A 173 0.38 -17.54 -17.33
CA PRO A 173 -0.55 -18.49 -17.98
C PRO A 173 -0.97 -19.65 -17.06
N ASP A 174 -0.05 -20.13 -16.23
CA ASP A 174 -0.35 -21.22 -15.28
C ASP A 174 -1.28 -20.75 -14.15
N GLY A 175 -1.13 -19.49 -13.68
CA GLY A 175 -2.05 -18.88 -12.73
C GLY A 175 -3.45 -18.71 -13.32
N LEU A 176 -3.55 -18.25 -14.57
CA LEU A 176 -4.83 -18.14 -15.28
C LEU A 176 -5.49 -19.51 -15.50
N ARG A 177 -4.70 -20.57 -15.81
CA ARG A 177 -5.24 -21.94 -15.91
C ARG A 177 -5.82 -22.43 -14.58
N ARG A 178 -5.14 -22.14 -13.44
CA ARG A 178 -5.66 -22.50 -12.11
C ARG A 178 -6.94 -21.76 -11.80
N LEU A 179 -7.02 -20.45 -12.11
CA LEU A 179 -8.24 -19.66 -11.96
C LEU A 179 -9.38 -20.21 -12.82
N ASN A 180 -9.08 -20.64 -14.06
CA ASN A 180 -10.07 -21.26 -14.93
C ASN A 180 -10.59 -22.58 -14.35
N LEU A 181 -9.69 -23.46 -13.93
CA LEU A 181 -10.05 -24.76 -13.33
C LEU A 181 -10.87 -24.61 -12.04
N SER A 182 -10.68 -23.52 -11.30
CA SER A 182 -11.46 -23.23 -10.09
C SER A 182 -12.74 -22.45 -10.35
N GLY A 183 -13.12 -22.18 -11.61
CA GLY A 183 -14.29 -21.39 -11.96
C GLY A 183 -14.19 -19.90 -11.57
N ARG A 184 -12.95 -19.43 -11.29
CA ARG A 184 -12.67 -18.07 -10.80
C ARG A 184 -12.15 -17.12 -11.87
N ILE A 185 -12.49 -17.34 -13.11
CA ILE A 185 -12.22 -16.44 -14.22
C ILE A 185 -13.52 -16.11 -14.94
N LYS A 186 -13.64 -14.88 -15.40
CA LYS A 186 -14.80 -14.44 -16.18
C LYS A 186 -14.33 -13.59 -17.35
N SER A 187 -14.91 -13.81 -18.52
CA SER A 187 -14.68 -12.97 -19.68
C SER A 187 -15.54 -11.71 -19.65
N THR A 188 -14.97 -10.62 -20.12
CA THR A 188 -15.68 -9.43 -20.59
C THR A 188 -15.48 -9.35 -22.11
N THR A 189 -16.06 -8.33 -22.75
CA THR A 189 -15.98 -8.21 -24.23
C THR A 189 -14.54 -8.32 -24.76
N ASN A 190 -13.57 -7.75 -24.06
CA ASN A 190 -12.16 -7.66 -24.51
C ASN A 190 -11.13 -8.02 -23.44
N SER A 191 -11.52 -8.47 -22.26
CA SER A 191 -10.60 -8.75 -21.16
C SER A 191 -11.08 -9.93 -20.31
N LEU A 192 -10.18 -10.41 -19.44
CA LEU A 192 -10.47 -11.39 -18.41
C LEU A 192 -10.46 -10.72 -17.05
N ASN A 193 -11.32 -11.18 -16.17
CA ASN A 193 -11.44 -10.71 -14.81
C ASN A 193 -11.44 -11.90 -13.84
N PHE A 194 -10.97 -11.67 -12.61
CA PHE A 194 -11.04 -12.65 -11.52
C PHE A 194 -11.48 -11.97 -10.22
N PRO A 195 -12.09 -12.69 -9.27
CA PRO A 195 -12.39 -12.13 -7.96
C PRO A 195 -11.07 -11.90 -7.20
N PRO A 196 -10.95 -10.84 -6.41
CA PRO A 196 -9.81 -10.67 -5.52
C PRO A 196 -9.74 -11.83 -4.52
N ILE A 197 -8.52 -12.27 -4.25
CA ILE A 197 -8.19 -13.33 -3.29
C ILE A 197 -8.35 -12.79 -1.88
#